data_58c843c9218d9c5184f68b3a6d8d3893
#
_entry.id   58c843c9218d9c5184f68b3a6d8d3893
#
_cell.length_a   1.000
_cell.length_b   1.000
_cell.length_c   1.000
_cell.angle_alpha   90.00
_cell.angle_beta   90.00
_cell.angle_gamma   90.00
#
_symmetry.space_group_name_H-M   'P 1'
#
loop_
_entity.id
_entity.type
_entity.pdbx_description
1 polymer ?
#
loop_
_entity_poly.entity_id
_entity_poly.type
_entity_poly.pdbx_seq_one_letter_code
_entity_poly.pdbx_strand_id
1 'polypeptide(L)'
;QKKTKLKNIFFPSRKEFNIFNLNSIKKYLIKKKIKIVIHAAALSRPMDIHDKKISLSIDKNIIGTCNLVKVCETLNLKIIYLSTNYVYPGKKGDYKETDPLLPYNNYAWSKLGGECAVQMYKNSLILRICMTEKPFIHNFAFKDLITNFIFHEDVVKMFPKLIKHKGIIN
;
A
#
# COMPACT_ATOMS: atom_id res chain seq x y z
N GLN A 1 1.36 -10.36 13.42
CA GLN A 1 0.17 -10.75 14.21
C GLN A 1 0.34 -10.42 15.70
N LYS A 2 1.50 -10.74 16.32
CA LYS A 2 1.74 -10.54 17.76
C LYS A 2 1.75 -9.08 18.25
N LYS A 3 1.82 -8.10 17.33
CA LYS A 3 2.00 -6.67 17.68
C LYS A 3 0.74 -5.80 17.49
N THR A 4 -0.40 -6.37 17.09
CA THR A 4 -1.66 -5.64 16.92
C THR A 4 -2.75 -6.15 17.86
N LYS A 5 -3.63 -5.24 18.28
CA LYS A 5 -4.86 -5.56 19.04
C LYS A 5 -6.01 -6.01 18.14
N LEU A 6 -5.83 -6.00 16.82
CA LEU A 6 -6.85 -6.45 15.87
C LEU A 6 -7.02 -7.96 15.97
N LYS A 7 -8.26 -8.42 15.96
CA LYS A 7 -8.63 -9.84 15.95
C LYS A 7 -9.05 -10.27 14.54
N ASN A 8 -9.02 -11.57 14.28
CA ASN A 8 -9.48 -12.17 13.02
C ASN A 8 -8.73 -11.63 11.79
N ILE A 9 -7.39 -11.51 11.87
CA ILE A 9 -6.54 -11.13 10.75
C ILE A 9 -6.11 -12.38 10.00
N PHE A 10 -6.27 -12.34 8.67
CA PHE A 10 -5.84 -13.39 7.75
C PHE A 10 -4.65 -12.91 6.92
N PHE A 11 -3.66 -13.77 6.74
CA PHE A 11 -2.48 -13.55 5.92
C PHE A 11 -2.42 -14.62 4.83
N PRO A 12 -3.20 -14.45 3.74
CA PRO A 12 -3.24 -15.45 2.69
C PRO A 12 -1.92 -15.59 1.96
N SER A 13 -1.56 -16.79 1.60
CA SER A 13 -0.47 -17.04 0.67
C SER A 13 -0.89 -16.63 -0.76
N ARG A 14 0.10 -16.48 -1.66
CA ARG A 14 -0.16 -16.17 -3.06
C ARG A 14 -1.01 -17.24 -3.76
N LYS A 15 -0.92 -18.51 -3.33
CA LYS A 15 -1.74 -19.61 -3.86
C LYS A 15 -3.21 -19.47 -3.45
N GLU A 16 -3.47 -18.99 -2.24
CA GLU A 16 -4.83 -18.81 -1.72
C GLU A 16 -5.50 -17.52 -2.20
N PHE A 17 -4.69 -16.47 -2.45
CA PHE A 17 -5.17 -15.13 -2.78
C PHE A 17 -4.32 -14.51 -3.89
N ASN A 18 -4.67 -14.83 -5.12
CA ASN A 18 -3.96 -14.31 -6.29
C ASN A 18 -4.61 -13.00 -6.76
N ILE A 19 -3.91 -11.87 -6.58
CA ILE A 19 -4.38 -10.52 -6.96
C ILE A 19 -4.54 -10.32 -8.48
N PHE A 20 -4.04 -11.25 -9.30
CA PHE A 20 -4.22 -11.22 -10.75
C PHE A 20 -5.51 -11.95 -11.21
N ASN A 21 -6.22 -12.60 -10.30
CA ASN A 21 -7.41 -13.37 -10.62
C ASN A 21 -8.60 -12.89 -9.77
N LEU A 22 -9.52 -12.17 -10.42
CA LEU A 22 -10.71 -11.60 -9.77
C LEU A 22 -11.56 -12.66 -9.04
N ASN A 23 -11.71 -13.84 -9.64
CA ASN A 23 -12.48 -14.92 -9.03
C ASN A 23 -11.80 -15.47 -7.77
N SER A 24 -10.47 -15.60 -7.79
CA SER A 24 -9.67 -15.99 -6.62
C SER A 24 -9.85 -14.99 -5.47
N ILE A 25 -9.73 -13.68 -5.77
CA ILE A 25 -9.95 -12.61 -4.80
C ILE A 25 -11.35 -12.71 -4.22
N LYS A 26 -12.38 -12.70 -5.08
CA LYS A 26 -13.79 -12.72 -4.67
C LYS A 26 -14.12 -13.94 -3.81
N LYS A 27 -13.73 -15.14 -4.25
CA LYS A 27 -13.96 -16.41 -3.54
C LYS A 27 -13.34 -16.39 -2.14
N TYR A 28 -12.08 -15.92 -2.02
CA TYR A 28 -11.41 -15.85 -0.73
C TYR A 28 -12.07 -14.87 0.23
N LEU A 29 -12.37 -13.65 -0.23
CA LEU A 29 -12.97 -12.60 0.61
C LEU A 29 -14.36 -13.00 1.13
N ILE A 30 -15.17 -13.64 0.30
CA ILE A 30 -16.48 -14.16 0.70
C ILE A 30 -16.33 -15.32 1.70
N LYS A 31 -15.52 -16.33 1.35
CA LYS A 31 -15.31 -17.52 2.21
C LYS A 31 -14.84 -17.15 3.61
N LYS A 32 -13.96 -16.13 3.72
CA LYS A 32 -13.42 -15.68 5.00
C LYS A 32 -14.24 -14.57 5.67
N LYS A 33 -15.37 -14.17 5.08
CA LYS A 33 -16.24 -13.09 5.58
C LYS A 33 -15.48 -11.80 5.88
N ILE A 34 -14.53 -11.44 4.98
CA ILE A 34 -13.69 -10.26 5.15
C ILE A 34 -14.55 -8.99 5.11
N LYS A 35 -14.20 -8.01 5.93
CA LYS A 35 -14.82 -6.66 5.95
C LYS A 35 -13.85 -5.58 5.50
N ILE A 36 -12.56 -5.78 5.74
CA ILE A 36 -11.50 -4.80 5.45
C ILE A 36 -10.35 -5.55 4.78
N VAL A 37 -9.90 -5.03 3.66
CA VAL A 37 -8.70 -5.49 2.95
C VAL A 37 -7.58 -4.51 3.22
N ILE A 38 -6.48 -4.95 3.83
CA ILE A 38 -5.25 -4.17 3.96
C ILE A 38 -4.33 -4.60 2.83
N HIS A 39 -4.19 -3.73 1.82
CA HIS A 39 -3.37 -4.01 0.66
C HIS A 39 -1.92 -3.54 0.87
N ALA A 40 -1.13 -4.46 1.43
CA ALA A 40 0.31 -4.28 1.64
C ALA A 40 1.15 -5.01 0.57
N ALA A 41 0.51 -5.81 -0.30
CA ALA A 41 1.21 -6.54 -1.34
C ALA A 41 1.65 -5.57 -2.45
N ALA A 42 2.94 -5.45 -2.66
CA ALA A 42 3.53 -4.64 -3.71
C ALA A 42 4.90 -5.20 -4.12
N LEU A 43 5.33 -4.91 -5.33
CA LEU A 43 6.72 -4.98 -5.70
C LEU A 43 7.38 -3.70 -5.17
N SER A 44 8.32 -3.80 -4.24
CA SER A 44 9.00 -2.65 -3.63
C SER A 44 10.51 -2.76 -3.67
N ARG A 45 11.05 -3.96 -3.76
CA ARG A 45 12.49 -4.23 -3.77
C ARG A 45 12.81 -5.42 -4.67
N PRO A 46 14.03 -5.46 -5.27
CA PRO A 46 15.02 -4.38 -5.32
C PRO A 46 14.51 -3.22 -6.20
N MET A 47 15.00 -1.99 -5.96
CA MET A 47 14.49 -0.79 -6.64
C MET A 47 14.73 -0.81 -8.15
N ASP A 48 15.87 -1.32 -8.60
CA ASP A 48 16.26 -1.41 -10.02
C ASP A 48 15.34 -2.31 -10.87
N ILE A 49 14.54 -3.17 -10.25
CA ILE A 49 13.57 -4.02 -10.97
C ILE A 49 12.48 -3.18 -11.64
N HIS A 50 12.18 -2.00 -11.06
CA HIS A 50 11.17 -1.10 -11.61
C HIS A 50 11.61 -0.45 -12.93
N ASP A 51 12.91 -0.38 -13.17
CA ASP A 51 13.49 0.12 -14.41
C ASP A 51 13.76 -1.04 -15.39
N LYS A 52 14.28 -2.16 -14.90
CA LYS A 52 14.64 -3.33 -15.74
C LYS A 52 13.43 -4.15 -16.18
N LYS A 53 12.35 -4.18 -15.41
CA LYS A 53 11.14 -5.00 -15.65
C LYS A 53 9.86 -4.19 -15.38
N ILE A 54 9.64 -3.16 -16.17
CA ILE A 54 8.50 -2.22 -16.02
C ILE A 54 7.17 -2.97 -16.01
N SER A 55 6.97 -3.94 -16.90
CA SER A 55 5.75 -4.76 -16.96
C SER A 55 5.42 -5.42 -15.62
N LEU A 56 6.45 -5.92 -14.92
CA LEU A 56 6.25 -6.55 -13.61
C LEU A 56 5.77 -5.56 -12.55
N SER A 57 6.25 -4.31 -12.61
CA SER A 57 5.79 -3.23 -11.74
C SER A 57 4.34 -2.85 -12.04
N ILE A 58 4.00 -2.73 -13.32
CA ILE A 58 2.63 -2.47 -13.79
C ILE A 58 1.71 -3.58 -13.30
N ASP A 59 2.04 -4.83 -13.57
CA ASP A 59 1.21 -5.97 -13.19
C ASP A 59 0.93 -6.01 -11.69
N LYS A 60 1.99 -5.93 -10.88
CA LYS A 60 1.87 -6.10 -9.43
C LYS A 60 1.29 -4.89 -8.72
N ASN A 61 1.79 -3.69 -9.04
CA ASN A 61 1.45 -2.49 -8.28
C ASN A 61 0.23 -1.75 -8.84
N ILE A 62 -0.05 -1.88 -10.13
CA ILE A 62 -1.19 -1.22 -10.78
C ILE A 62 -2.32 -2.23 -11.01
N ILE A 63 -2.13 -3.22 -11.88
CA ILE A 63 -3.20 -4.15 -12.27
C ILE A 63 -3.71 -4.96 -11.07
N GLY A 64 -2.79 -5.49 -10.26
CA GLY A 64 -3.16 -6.20 -9.02
C GLY A 64 -3.97 -5.34 -8.06
N THR A 65 -3.61 -4.06 -7.92
CA THR A 65 -4.37 -3.10 -7.10
C THR A 65 -5.74 -2.81 -7.71
N CYS A 66 -5.82 -2.57 -9.03
CA CYS A 66 -7.08 -2.36 -9.73
C CYS A 66 -8.06 -3.54 -9.52
N ASN A 67 -7.56 -4.77 -9.62
CA ASN A 67 -8.36 -5.97 -9.39
C ASN A 67 -8.91 -6.03 -7.96
N LEU A 68 -8.09 -5.69 -6.96
CA LEU A 68 -8.55 -5.61 -5.56
C LEU A 68 -9.62 -4.55 -5.38
N VAL A 69 -9.44 -3.36 -5.94
CA VAL A 69 -10.43 -2.28 -5.87
C VAL A 69 -11.75 -2.72 -6.48
N LYS A 70 -11.74 -3.31 -7.68
CA LYS A 70 -12.95 -3.81 -8.36
C LYS A 70 -13.73 -4.81 -7.48
N VAL A 71 -13.03 -5.76 -6.85
CA VAL A 71 -13.70 -6.74 -5.99
C VAL A 71 -14.16 -6.11 -4.68
N CYS A 72 -13.37 -5.23 -4.08
CA CYS A 72 -13.78 -4.52 -2.85
C CYS A 72 -15.02 -3.65 -3.10
N GLU A 73 -15.08 -2.96 -4.24
CA GLU A 73 -16.26 -2.20 -4.66
C GLU A 73 -17.48 -3.11 -4.84
N THR A 74 -17.38 -4.18 -5.63
CA THR A 74 -18.47 -5.14 -5.86
C THR A 74 -19.01 -5.75 -4.56
N LEU A 75 -18.15 -6.00 -3.57
CA LEU A 75 -18.51 -6.61 -2.28
C LEU A 75 -18.76 -5.58 -1.17
N ASN A 76 -18.69 -4.29 -1.48
CA ASN A 76 -18.80 -3.16 -0.53
C ASN A 76 -17.83 -3.30 0.67
N LEU A 77 -16.59 -3.75 0.42
CA LEU A 77 -15.55 -3.93 1.43
C LEU A 77 -14.67 -2.70 1.50
N LYS A 78 -14.21 -2.36 2.70
CA LYS A 78 -13.19 -1.31 2.87
C LYS A 78 -11.84 -1.80 2.35
N ILE A 79 -11.13 -0.91 1.62
CA ILE A 79 -9.74 -1.13 1.25
C ILE A 79 -8.83 -0.09 1.92
N ILE A 80 -7.73 -0.55 2.52
CA ILE A 80 -6.64 0.29 3.03
C ILE A 80 -5.41 0.00 2.20
N TYR A 81 -4.94 1.00 1.47
CA TYR A 81 -3.81 0.89 0.56
C TYR A 81 -2.56 1.52 1.18
N LEU A 82 -1.50 0.72 1.28
CA LEU A 82 -0.21 1.25 1.69
C LEU A 82 0.50 1.83 0.47
N SER A 83 0.39 3.14 0.30
CA SER A 83 1.12 3.92 -0.69
C SER A 83 2.49 4.34 -0.16
N THR A 84 3.09 5.34 -0.72
CA THR A 84 4.42 5.85 -0.36
C THR A 84 4.46 7.37 -0.42
N ASN A 85 5.27 7.99 0.43
CA ASN A 85 5.58 9.41 0.34
C ASN A 85 6.40 9.78 -0.92
N TYR A 86 6.98 8.80 -1.61
CA TYR A 86 7.72 8.99 -2.87
C TYR A 86 6.84 9.44 -4.04
N VAL A 87 5.51 9.49 -3.86
CA VAL A 87 4.59 10.10 -4.83
C VAL A 87 4.74 11.62 -4.90
N TYR A 88 5.34 12.25 -3.90
CA TYR A 88 5.67 13.67 -3.88
C TYR A 88 7.01 13.96 -4.55
N PRO A 89 7.22 15.18 -5.09
CA PRO A 89 8.45 15.53 -5.83
C PRO A 89 9.72 15.60 -4.97
N GLY A 90 9.62 15.60 -3.65
CA GLY A 90 10.79 15.61 -2.75
C GLY A 90 11.60 16.90 -2.73
N LYS A 91 11.12 18.02 -3.31
CA LYS A 91 11.82 19.30 -3.39
C LYS A 91 11.70 20.16 -2.14
N LYS A 92 10.64 19.98 -1.38
CA LYS A 92 10.36 20.64 -0.09
C LYS A 92 9.96 19.59 0.93
N GLY A 93 9.88 19.94 2.20
CA GLY A 93 9.26 19.13 3.26
C GLY A 93 7.75 19.39 3.40
N ASP A 94 7.15 18.78 4.41
CA ASP A 94 5.79 19.07 4.91
C ASP A 94 4.68 19.04 3.85
N TYR A 95 4.74 18.05 2.94
CA TYR A 95 3.70 17.83 1.94
C TYR A 95 2.37 17.48 2.60
N LYS A 96 1.32 18.18 2.16
CA LYS A 96 -0.07 17.89 2.52
C LYS A 96 -0.67 16.89 1.52
N GLU A 97 -1.74 16.21 1.94
CA GLU A 97 -2.44 15.23 1.10
C GLU A 97 -2.99 15.84 -0.21
N THR A 98 -3.22 17.14 -0.22
CA THR A 98 -3.73 17.92 -1.37
C THR A 98 -2.63 18.48 -2.27
N ASP A 99 -1.35 18.36 -1.88
CA ASP A 99 -0.25 18.86 -2.70
C ASP A 99 -0.09 18.07 -4.01
N PRO A 100 0.37 18.72 -5.08
CA PRO A 100 0.62 18.06 -6.36
C PRO A 100 1.58 16.88 -6.24
N LEU A 101 1.26 15.81 -6.95
CA LEU A 101 2.07 14.59 -6.99
C LEU A 101 2.97 14.59 -8.21
N LEU A 102 4.24 14.31 -8.01
CA LEU A 102 5.22 14.15 -9.07
C LEU A 102 6.28 13.12 -8.64
N PRO A 103 6.02 11.82 -8.84
CA PRO A 103 6.96 10.77 -8.52
C PRO A 103 8.30 10.93 -9.23
N TYR A 104 9.41 10.67 -8.54
CA TYR A 104 10.76 10.83 -9.11
C TYR A 104 11.37 9.51 -9.61
N ASN A 105 10.70 8.36 -9.42
CA ASN A 105 11.18 7.07 -9.91
C ASN A 105 10.03 6.15 -10.31
N ASN A 106 10.34 5.08 -11.05
CA ASN A 106 9.36 4.11 -11.56
C ASN A 106 8.63 3.34 -10.46
N TYR A 107 9.27 3.08 -9.32
CA TYR A 107 8.57 2.53 -8.15
C TYR A 107 7.43 3.45 -7.72
N ALA A 108 7.72 4.72 -7.49
CA ALA A 108 6.73 5.68 -7.05
C ALA A 108 5.61 5.89 -8.08
N TRP A 109 5.93 5.92 -9.39
CA TRP A 109 4.93 5.92 -10.45
C TRP A 109 4.02 4.70 -10.42
N SER A 110 4.58 3.50 -10.19
CA SER A 110 3.78 2.29 -10.08
C SER A 110 2.86 2.29 -8.85
N LYS A 111 3.32 2.87 -7.75
CA LYS A 111 2.51 3.04 -6.54
C LYS A 111 1.40 4.07 -6.74
N LEU A 112 1.71 5.20 -7.40
CA LEU A 112 0.71 6.20 -7.74
C LEU A 112 -0.34 5.65 -8.71
N GLY A 113 0.05 4.85 -9.69
CA GLY A 113 -0.89 4.20 -10.60
C GLY A 113 -1.92 3.31 -9.88
N GLY A 114 -1.48 2.55 -8.89
CA GLY A 114 -2.40 1.81 -8.01
C GLY A 114 -3.25 2.72 -7.12
N GLU A 115 -2.66 3.79 -6.59
CA GLU A 115 -3.35 4.79 -5.77
C GLU A 115 -4.51 5.46 -6.52
N CYS A 116 -4.31 5.79 -7.80
CA CYS A 116 -5.37 6.38 -8.63
C CYS A 116 -6.64 5.52 -8.67
N ALA A 117 -6.50 4.20 -8.81
CA ALA A 117 -7.63 3.29 -8.76
C ALA A 117 -8.31 3.27 -7.37
N VAL A 118 -7.51 3.29 -6.29
CA VAL A 118 -8.04 3.30 -4.92
C VAL A 118 -8.79 4.59 -4.61
N GLN A 119 -8.34 5.74 -5.11
CA GLN A 119 -9.00 7.03 -4.91
C GLN A 119 -10.40 7.10 -5.53
N MET A 120 -10.66 6.36 -6.61
CA MET A 120 -11.99 6.29 -7.22
C MET A 120 -13.01 5.61 -6.30
N TYR A 121 -12.57 4.84 -5.32
CA TYR A 121 -13.45 4.08 -4.43
C TYR A 121 -13.64 4.77 -3.07
N LYS A 122 -14.84 5.28 -2.81
CA LYS A 122 -15.15 6.08 -1.60
C LYS A 122 -14.92 5.35 -0.26
N ASN A 123 -15.01 4.00 -0.25
CA ASN A 123 -14.76 3.21 0.97
C ASN A 123 -13.29 2.77 1.06
N SER A 124 -12.40 3.71 0.85
CA SER A 124 -10.95 3.48 0.86
C SER A 124 -10.23 4.37 1.88
N LEU A 125 -9.03 3.95 2.24
CA LEU A 125 -8.02 4.73 2.94
C LEU A 125 -6.68 4.51 2.25
N ILE A 126 -5.96 5.58 1.95
CA ILE A 126 -4.62 5.58 1.38
C ILE A 126 -3.65 6.10 2.43
N LEU A 127 -2.59 5.36 2.68
CA LEU A 127 -1.51 5.77 3.59
C LEU A 127 -0.24 6.01 2.78
N ARG A 128 0.16 7.28 2.64
CA ARG A 128 1.40 7.69 1.95
C ARG A 128 2.56 7.71 2.94
N ILE A 129 3.02 6.55 3.33
CA ILE A 129 3.99 6.37 4.40
C ILE A 129 5.30 5.79 3.88
N CYS A 130 6.40 6.13 4.56
CA CYS A 130 7.71 5.52 4.36
C CYS A 130 8.03 4.64 5.57
N MET A 131 7.92 3.33 5.39
CA MET A 131 8.11 2.37 6.47
C MET A 131 9.51 1.74 6.45
N THR A 132 10.08 1.54 7.62
CA THR A 132 11.34 0.83 7.79
C THR A 132 11.28 -0.20 8.91
N GLU A 133 12.24 -1.11 8.91
CA GLU A 133 12.42 -2.15 9.92
C GLU A 133 13.14 -1.62 11.16
N LYS A 134 12.93 -2.28 12.29
CA LYS A 134 13.69 -2.07 13.52
C LYS A 134 14.23 -3.45 13.99
N PRO A 135 15.57 -3.62 14.10
CA PRO A 135 16.63 -2.66 13.79
C PRO A 135 16.70 -2.30 12.32
N PHE A 136 17.32 -1.14 12.01
CA PHE A 136 17.55 -0.71 10.63
C PHE A 136 18.48 -1.70 9.92
N ILE A 137 18.04 -2.21 8.77
CA ILE A 137 18.69 -3.35 8.10
C ILE A 137 19.75 -2.96 7.06
N HIS A 138 19.85 -1.67 6.73
CA HIS A 138 20.81 -1.21 5.74
C HIS A 138 22.14 -0.83 6.42
N ASN A 139 23.26 -1.20 5.79
CA ASN A 139 24.61 -0.90 6.31
C ASN A 139 24.95 0.59 6.22
N PHE A 140 24.25 1.33 5.35
CA PHE A 140 24.49 2.75 5.09
C PHE A 140 23.17 3.51 5.11
N ALA A 141 23.25 4.79 5.52
CA ALA A 141 22.17 5.75 5.43
C ALA A 141 22.71 7.05 4.80
N PHE A 142 21.90 7.72 4.01
CA PHE A 142 22.24 9.03 3.47
C PHE A 142 22.22 10.06 4.59
N LYS A 143 23.30 10.82 4.75
CA LYS A 143 23.45 11.82 5.82
C LYS A 143 22.53 13.03 5.61
N ASP A 144 22.24 13.35 4.36
CA ASP A 144 21.51 14.54 3.90
C ASP A 144 20.06 14.24 3.48
N LEU A 145 19.60 13.00 3.64
CA LEU A 145 18.23 12.65 3.37
C LEU A 145 17.32 13.02 4.53
N ILE A 146 16.47 14.01 4.33
CA ILE A 146 15.43 14.41 5.27
C ILE A 146 14.11 13.73 4.84
N THR A 147 13.59 12.84 5.67
CA THR A 147 12.33 12.14 5.42
C THR A 147 11.68 11.68 6.72
N ASN A 148 10.37 11.47 6.70
CA ASN A 148 9.61 10.98 7.85
C ASN A 148 9.47 9.46 7.78
N PHE A 149 10.45 8.74 8.29
CA PHE A 149 10.31 7.29 8.48
C PHE A 149 9.40 6.96 9.65
N ILE A 150 8.58 5.92 9.47
CA ILE A 150 7.84 5.28 10.53
C ILE A 150 8.22 3.80 10.62
N PHE A 151 8.39 3.27 11.82
CA PHE A 151 8.66 1.84 11.99
C PHE A 151 7.42 1.01 11.74
N HIS A 152 7.59 -0.17 11.10
CA HIS A 152 6.49 -1.11 10.86
C HIS A 152 5.64 -1.37 12.11
N GLU A 153 6.29 -1.47 13.27
CA GLU A 153 5.63 -1.72 14.55
C GLU A 153 4.70 -0.59 14.97
N ASP A 154 5.08 0.65 14.69
CA ASP A 154 4.30 1.82 15.08
C ASP A 154 3.09 2.01 14.16
N VAL A 155 3.26 1.76 12.86
CA VAL A 155 2.12 1.66 11.93
C VAL A 155 1.12 0.63 12.41
N VAL A 156 1.57 -0.57 12.79
CA VAL A 156 0.70 -1.64 13.29
C VAL A 156 -0.07 -1.24 14.55
N LYS A 157 0.55 -0.50 15.47
CA LYS A 157 -0.12 0.05 16.67
C LYS A 157 -1.21 1.08 16.33
N MET A 158 -1.01 1.83 15.23
CA MET A 158 -1.96 2.86 14.78
C MET A 158 -3.17 2.28 14.05
N PHE A 159 -3.06 1.09 13.46
CA PHE A 159 -4.12 0.49 12.64
C PHE A 159 -5.52 0.49 13.29
N PRO A 160 -5.71 0.21 14.59
CA PRO A 160 -7.03 0.24 15.22
C PRO A 160 -7.73 1.59 15.13
N LYS A 161 -6.95 2.68 15.03
CA LYS A 161 -7.49 4.03 14.80
C LYS A 161 -7.68 4.27 13.29
N LEU A 162 -6.68 3.95 12.49
CA LEU A 162 -6.64 4.19 11.05
C LEU A 162 -7.78 3.49 10.29
N ILE A 163 -8.19 2.29 10.69
CA ILE A 163 -9.27 1.56 10.01
C ILE A 163 -10.61 2.30 9.99
N LYS A 164 -10.81 3.29 10.84
CA LYS A 164 -12.02 4.10 10.90
C LYS A 164 -12.02 5.27 9.91
N HIS A 165 -10.84 5.68 9.44
CA HIS A 165 -10.68 6.83 8.53
C HIS A 165 -10.88 6.44 7.08
N LYS A 166 -11.19 7.43 6.23
CA LYS A 166 -11.28 7.35 4.78
C LYS A 166 -10.44 8.46 4.16
N GLY A 167 -10.18 8.37 2.86
CA GLY A 167 -9.41 9.36 2.12
C GLY A 167 -7.90 9.08 2.17
N ILE A 168 -7.09 10.12 2.30
CA ILE A 168 -5.62 10.03 2.26
C ILE A 168 -5.06 10.51 3.59
N ILE A 169 -3.99 9.89 4.04
CA ILE A 169 -3.19 10.28 5.22
C ILE A 169 -1.71 10.13 4.86
N ASN A 170 -0.92 11.15 5.19
CA ASN A 170 0.54 11.16 5.10
C ASN A 170 1.20 10.60 6.36
#